data_1062ba37201f6510baae1d9b0803e9b7
#
_entry.id   1062ba37201f6510baae1d9b0803e9b7
#
_cell.length_a   1.000
_cell.length_b   1.000
_cell.length_c   1.000
_cell.angle_alpha   90.00
_cell.angle_beta   90.00
_cell.angle_gamma   90.00
#
_symmetry.space_group_name_H-M   'P 1'
#
loop_
_entity.id
_entity.type
_entity.pdbx_description
1 polymer ?
#
loop_
_entity_poly.entity_id
_entity_poly.type
_entity_poly.pdbx_seq_one_letter_code
_entity_poly.pdbx_strand_id
1 'polypeptide(L)'
;MSTGESVQSVAIKPFAVVFPGQGSQSVGMLRDFMSNPQVAQTFAEANEALGYDLQDVVLNGPEDKLNQTEVTQPAILTASIAAYRALRAQFPEYVPTACAGHSLGEYSALVAAEALPFADGVRLVRLRGQLMQAAVPAGTGAMMAILGLADADVVAGCAEISTPDNGVWAANFNSPGQVVISGAKDAVQRAGEFFKEKGARRCVPLAVSVPSHCPMMQSAADKLKEALAEITISEAKLQVYANVLATPVTSKDDVVDCLVRQLVGSVRWTETVQNMKAAGIEALLEVGPGKVLTGLNRKIDKSLKLANVASADDLANVQSVLQ
;
A
#
# COMPACT_ATOMS: atom_id res chain seq x y z
N MET A 1 38.94 -29.67 27.50
CA MET A 1 37.75 -29.04 28.07
C MET A 1 37.27 -28.06 27.03
N SER A 2 36.29 -28.44 26.24
CA SER A 2 35.71 -27.59 25.19
C SER A 2 34.57 -26.80 25.83
N THR A 3 34.76 -25.50 26.00
CA THR A 3 33.73 -24.59 26.43
C THR A 3 32.79 -24.37 25.24
N GLY A 4 31.70 -25.13 25.23
CA GLY A 4 30.57 -24.87 24.31
C GLY A 4 29.95 -23.54 24.70
N GLU A 5 30.29 -22.47 24.00
CA GLU A 5 29.48 -21.27 24.03
C GLU A 5 28.08 -21.61 23.44
N SER A 6 27.08 -21.67 24.30
CA SER A 6 25.70 -21.74 23.89
C SER A 6 25.37 -20.40 23.21
N VAL A 7 25.27 -20.41 21.89
CA VAL A 7 24.66 -19.30 21.13
C VAL A 7 23.22 -19.21 21.64
N GLN A 8 22.94 -18.25 22.51
CA GLN A 8 21.57 -17.90 22.88
C GLN A 8 20.88 -17.45 21.61
N SER A 9 19.92 -18.23 21.13
CA SER A 9 19.04 -17.80 20.06
C SER A 9 18.23 -16.60 20.58
N VAL A 10 18.55 -15.43 20.11
CA VAL A 10 17.75 -14.22 20.42
C VAL A 10 16.36 -14.45 19.84
N ALA A 11 15.34 -14.34 20.68
CA ALA A 11 13.96 -14.54 20.25
C ALA A 11 13.53 -13.40 19.32
N ILE A 12 13.04 -13.75 18.14
CA ILE A 12 12.52 -12.78 17.16
C ILE A 12 11.12 -12.36 17.61
N LYS A 13 10.90 -11.04 17.73
CA LYS A 13 9.57 -10.49 18.03
C LYS A 13 8.56 -10.83 16.93
N PRO A 14 7.30 -11.09 17.27
CA PRO A 14 6.23 -11.18 16.28
C PRO A 14 6.15 -9.87 15.47
N PHE A 15 6.30 -9.98 14.15
CA PHE A 15 6.31 -8.80 13.27
C PHE A 15 5.47 -9.00 12.03
N ALA A 16 5.06 -7.90 11.43
CA ALA A 16 4.44 -7.88 10.12
C ALA A 16 5.26 -7.04 9.14
N VAL A 17 5.19 -7.42 7.87
CA VAL A 17 5.68 -6.58 6.77
C VAL A 17 4.53 -5.77 6.21
N VAL A 18 4.78 -4.48 5.95
CA VAL A 18 3.80 -3.58 5.37
C VAL A 18 4.36 -2.96 4.08
N PHE A 19 3.51 -2.84 3.07
CA PHE A 19 3.90 -2.40 1.75
C PHE A 19 3.27 -1.07 1.38
N PRO A 20 4.08 -0.09 0.90
CA PRO A 20 3.60 1.22 0.54
C PRO A 20 2.69 1.20 -0.70
N GLY A 21 1.87 2.23 -0.82
CA GLY A 21 1.04 2.51 -1.98
C GLY A 21 1.55 3.67 -2.82
N GLN A 22 0.70 4.11 -3.75
CA GLN A 22 0.97 5.25 -4.64
C GLN A 22 1.27 6.52 -3.83
N GLY A 23 2.27 7.28 -4.28
CA GLY A 23 2.83 8.44 -3.60
C GLY A 23 4.17 8.15 -2.89
N SER A 24 4.61 6.89 -2.86
CA SER A 24 5.92 6.49 -2.34
C SER A 24 7.02 6.40 -3.41
N GLN A 25 6.64 6.43 -4.70
CA GLN A 25 7.58 6.34 -5.82
C GLN A 25 8.43 7.61 -5.95
N SER A 26 9.66 7.43 -6.39
CA SER A 26 10.54 8.49 -6.83
C SER A 26 11.51 7.96 -7.88
N VAL A 27 11.93 8.81 -8.82
CA VAL A 27 12.99 8.44 -9.77
C VAL A 27 14.27 8.15 -9.01
N GLY A 28 14.89 7.01 -9.30
CA GLY A 28 16.08 6.52 -8.61
C GLY A 28 15.79 5.68 -7.36
N MET A 29 14.52 5.41 -7.01
CA MET A 29 14.20 4.51 -5.90
C MET A 29 14.88 3.14 -6.09
N LEU A 30 15.39 2.55 -5.01
CA LEU A 30 16.17 1.31 -5.00
C LEU A 30 17.48 1.32 -5.81
N ARG A 31 17.97 2.46 -6.30
CA ARG A 31 19.20 2.54 -7.11
C ARG A 31 20.39 1.87 -6.41
N ASP A 32 20.59 2.18 -5.13
CA ASP A 32 21.70 1.62 -4.34
C ASP A 32 21.51 0.14 -3.98
N PHE A 33 20.30 -0.37 -4.21
CA PHE A 33 19.95 -1.76 -3.96
C PHE A 33 20.07 -2.65 -5.20
N MET A 34 20.26 -2.06 -6.40
CA MET A 34 20.32 -2.80 -7.67
C MET A 34 21.49 -3.77 -7.79
N SER A 35 22.55 -3.60 -6.99
CA SER A 35 23.66 -4.55 -6.91
C SER A 35 23.26 -5.87 -6.23
N ASN A 36 22.15 -5.91 -5.52
CA ASN A 36 21.63 -7.13 -4.91
C ASN A 36 21.00 -8.03 -5.97
N PRO A 37 21.42 -9.32 -6.10
CA PRO A 37 20.91 -10.22 -7.14
C PRO A 37 19.40 -10.42 -7.11
N GLN A 38 18.77 -10.45 -5.94
CA GLN A 38 17.33 -10.61 -5.78
C GLN A 38 16.57 -9.39 -6.34
N VAL A 39 17.13 -8.20 -6.13
CA VAL A 39 16.55 -6.95 -6.65
C VAL A 39 16.66 -6.92 -8.15
N ALA A 40 17.85 -7.14 -8.71
CA ALA A 40 18.07 -7.15 -10.17
C ALA A 40 17.20 -8.19 -10.87
N GLN A 41 17.12 -9.41 -10.33
CA GLN A 41 16.26 -10.47 -10.89
C GLN A 41 14.78 -10.08 -10.86
N THR A 42 14.31 -9.48 -9.79
CA THR A 42 12.88 -9.08 -9.66
C THR A 42 12.51 -8.03 -10.70
N PHE A 43 13.39 -7.06 -10.98
CA PHE A 43 13.16 -6.09 -12.05
C PHE A 43 13.19 -6.74 -13.44
N ALA A 44 14.08 -7.70 -13.68
CA ALA A 44 14.11 -8.46 -14.93
C ALA A 44 12.80 -9.23 -15.16
N GLU A 45 12.28 -9.93 -14.14
CA GLU A 45 10.98 -10.61 -14.20
C GLU A 45 9.82 -9.62 -14.47
N ALA A 46 9.86 -8.43 -13.87
CA ALA A 46 8.84 -7.41 -14.12
C ALA A 46 8.90 -6.86 -15.54
N ASN A 47 10.10 -6.60 -16.08
CA ASN A 47 10.29 -6.16 -17.46
C ASN A 47 9.75 -7.20 -18.45
N GLU A 48 10.02 -8.49 -18.24
CA GLU A 48 9.47 -9.58 -19.03
C GLU A 48 7.94 -9.63 -18.96
N ALA A 49 7.38 -9.54 -17.75
CA ALA A 49 5.93 -9.57 -17.53
C ALA A 49 5.20 -8.42 -18.20
N LEU A 50 5.81 -7.23 -18.27
CA LEU A 50 5.22 -6.00 -18.79
C LEU A 50 5.49 -5.78 -20.29
N GLY A 51 6.55 -6.39 -20.82
CA GLY A 51 7.00 -6.19 -22.20
C GLY A 51 7.66 -4.83 -22.46
N TYR A 52 8.12 -4.14 -21.40
CA TYR A 52 8.92 -2.91 -21.51
C TYR A 52 9.90 -2.79 -20.33
N ASP A 53 10.89 -1.90 -20.46
CA ASP A 53 11.90 -1.68 -19.42
C ASP A 53 11.36 -0.77 -18.31
N LEU A 54 10.74 -1.39 -17.28
CA LEU A 54 10.27 -0.72 -16.08
C LEU A 54 11.46 -0.23 -15.23
N GLN A 55 12.57 -0.99 -15.23
CA GLN A 55 13.75 -0.65 -14.46
C GLN A 55 14.34 0.70 -14.91
N ASP A 56 14.42 0.94 -16.21
CA ASP A 56 14.89 2.21 -16.75
C ASP A 56 13.99 3.38 -16.31
N VAL A 57 12.68 3.21 -16.38
CA VAL A 57 11.72 4.23 -15.91
C VAL A 57 11.89 4.50 -14.42
N VAL A 58 12.08 3.46 -13.61
CA VAL A 58 12.26 3.60 -12.15
C VAL A 58 13.58 4.30 -11.82
N LEU A 59 14.67 3.96 -12.50
CA LEU A 59 16.00 4.49 -12.17
C LEU A 59 16.27 5.86 -12.82
N ASN A 60 15.79 6.07 -14.03
CA ASN A 60 16.18 7.22 -14.85
C ASN A 60 15.01 8.14 -15.22
N GLY A 61 13.77 7.71 -14.99
CA GLY A 61 12.58 8.50 -15.29
C GLY A 61 12.16 8.43 -16.76
N PRO A 62 11.51 9.46 -17.27
CA PRO A 62 11.22 10.75 -16.61
C PRO A 62 10.14 10.62 -15.52
N GLU A 63 10.11 11.58 -14.59
CA GLU A 63 9.22 11.56 -13.41
C GLU A 63 7.74 11.55 -13.79
N ASP A 64 7.35 12.30 -14.81
CA ASP A 64 5.98 12.36 -15.33
C ASP A 64 5.50 11.00 -15.85
N LYS A 65 6.40 10.20 -16.46
CA LYS A 65 6.11 8.82 -16.87
C LYS A 65 5.94 7.91 -15.66
N LEU A 66 6.84 8.00 -14.67
CA LEU A 66 6.77 7.20 -13.44
C LEU A 66 5.48 7.51 -12.66
N ASN A 67 4.99 8.74 -12.71
CA ASN A 67 3.78 9.20 -12.03
C ASN A 67 2.46 8.87 -12.75
N GLN A 68 2.50 8.29 -13.95
CA GLN A 68 1.31 7.73 -14.58
C GLN A 68 0.84 6.50 -13.79
N THR A 69 -0.42 6.47 -13.38
CA THR A 69 -0.94 5.43 -12.48
C THR A 69 -0.67 4.01 -12.99
N GLU A 70 -0.78 3.77 -14.30
CA GLU A 70 -0.48 2.48 -14.93
C GLU A 70 1.01 2.09 -14.90
N VAL A 71 1.91 3.04 -14.67
CA VAL A 71 3.36 2.83 -14.50
C VAL A 71 3.73 2.81 -13.02
N THR A 72 3.17 3.73 -12.23
CA THR A 72 3.42 3.85 -10.80
C THR A 72 3.10 2.54 -10.06
N GLN A 73 1.94 1.93 -10.36
CA GLN A 73 1.51 0.74 -9.62
C GLN A 73 2.45 -0.45 -9.83
N PRO A 74 2.79 -0.88 -11.05
CA PRO A 74 3.78 -1.94 -11.22
C PRO A 74 5.18 -1.56 -10.71
N ALA A 75 5.57 -0.29 -10.77
CA ALA A 75 6.86 0.17 -10.26
C ALA A 75 6.96 -0.01 -8.73
N ILE A 76 5.93 0.39 -7.97
CA ILE A 76 5.92 0.24 -6.51
C ILE A 76 5.83 -1.23 -6.11
N LEU A 77 4.97 -2.03 -6.76
CA LEU A 77 4.89 -3.47 -6.49
C LEU A 77 6.22 -4.16 -6.73
N THR A 78 6.87 -3.90 -7.87
CA THR A 78 8.17 -4.47 -8.22
C THR A 78 9.23 -4.07 -7.20
N ALA A 79 9.33 -2.79 -6.86
CA ALA A 79 10.30 -2.29 -5.88
C ALA A 79 10.06 -2.91 -4.49
N SER A 80 8.81 -3.03 -4.07
CA SER A 80 8.42 -3.63 -2.78
C SER A 80 8.80 -5.12 -2.72
N ILE A 81 8.49 -5.88 -3.75
CA ILE A 81 8.80 -7.32 -3.80
C ILE A 81 10.31 -7.55 -3.97
N ALA A 82 11.01 -6.70 -4.73
CA ALA A 82 12.47 -6.74 -4.82
C ALA A 82 13.14 -6.57 -3.45
N ALA A 83 12.73 -5.55 -2.69
CA ALA A 83 13.21 -5.32 -1.33
C ALA A 83 12.83 -6.47 -0.38
N TYR A 84 11.61 -7.02 -0.49
CA TYR A 84 11.15 -8.15 0.31
C TYR A 84 11.97 -9.43 0.02
N ARG A 85 12.21 -9.75 -1.25
CA ARG A 85 13.03 -10.91 -1.63
C ARG A 85 14.47 -10.77 -1.12
N ALA A 86 15.05 -9.56 -1.19
CA ALA A 86 16.38 -9.29 -0.65
C ALA A 86 16.41 -9.48 0.89
N LEU A 87 15.39 -8.96 1.60
CA LEU A 87 15.23 -9.17 3.04
C LEU A 87 15.16 -10.66 3.40
N ARG A 88 14.32 -11.42 2.69
CA ARG A 88 14.14 -12.85 2.94
C ARG A 88 15.37 -13.69 2.58
N ALA A 89 16.14 -13.29 1.58
CA ALA A 89 17.38 -13.96 1.21
C ALA A 89 18.49 -13.73 2.25
N GLN A 90 18.55 -12.53 2.84
CA GLN A 90 19.54 -12.20 3.86
C GLN A 90 19.18 -12.77 5.25
N PHE A 91 17.89 -12.83 5.58
CA PHE A 91 17.35 -13.27 6.86
C PHE A 91 16.26 -14.33 6.66
N PRO A 92 16.60 -15.55 6.22
CA PRO A 92 15.61 -16.60 5.94
C PRO A 92 14.82 -17.01 7.20
N GLU A 93 15.40 -16.85 8.38
CA GLU A 93 14.78 -17.13 9.68
C GLU A 93 13.73 -16.08 10.09
N TYR A 94 13.77 -14.85 9.54
CA TYR A 94 12.82 -13.79 9.89
C TYR A 94 11.55 -13.93 9.06
N VAL A 95 10.67 -14.83 9.50
CA VAL A 95 9.38 -15.07 8.86
C VAL A 95 8.33 -14.14 9.47
N PRO A 96 7.73 -13.23 8.69
CA PRO A 96 6.66 -12.38 9.22
C PRO A 96 5.42 -13.21 9.59
N THR A 97 4.74 -12.82 10.64
CA THR A 97 3.47 -13.44 11.06
C THR A 97 2.32 -13.00 10.16
N ALA A 98 2.38 -11.75 9.72
CA ALA A 98 1.33 -11.13 8.91
C ALA A 98 1.94 -10.15 7.89
N CYS A 99 1.14 -9.78 6.93
CA CYS A 99 1.45 -8.69 6.02
C CYS A 99 0.20 -7.85 5.71
N ALA A 100 0.43 -6.61 5.33
CA ALA A 100 -0.57 -5.70 4.81
C ALA A 100 0.04 -4.75 3.79
N GLY A 101 -0.79 -4.03 3.08
CA GLY A 101 -0.31 -2.96 2.22
C GLY A 101 -1.37 -1.90 2.03
N HIS A 102 -0.95 -0.67 1.82
CA HIS A 102 -1.85 0.45 1.64
C HIS A 102 -2.27 0.54 0.17
N SER A 103 -3.56 0.39 -0.12
CA SER A 103 -4.11 0.45 -1.48
C SER A 103 -3.38 -0.51 -2.43
N LEU A 104 -2.56 -0.01 -3.36
CA LEU A 104 -1.67 -0.80 -4.23
C LEU A 104 -0.83 -1.82 -3.43
N GLY A 105 -0.36 -1.44 -2.26
CA GLY A 105 0.46 -2.28 -1.40
C GLY A 105 -0.21 -3.59 -0.97
N GLU A 106 -1.55 -3.68 -0.97
CA GLU A 106 -2.26 -4.94 -0.68
C GLU A 106 -1.93 -6.03 -1.72
N TYR A 107 -1.71 -5.65 -2.98
CA TYR A 107 -1.23 -6.58 -4.00
C TYR A 107 0.20 -7.05 -3.73
N SER A 108 1.07 -6.17 -3.26
CA SER A 108 2.42 -6.55 -2.81
C SER A 108 2.36 -7.52 -1.63
N ALA A 109 1.44 -7.30 -0.67
CA ALA A 109 1.22 -8.22 0.44
C ALA A 109 0.76 -9.60 -0.02
N LEU A 110 -0.16 -9.68 -1.00
CA LEU A 110 -0.60 -10.95 -1.58
C LEU A 110 0.52 -11.68 -2.32
N VAL A 111 1.39 -10.97 -3.03
CA VAL A 111 2.58 -11.56 -3.67
C VAL A 111 3.55 -12.06 -2.60
N ALA A 112 3.83 -11.29 -1.56
CA ALA A 112 4.71 -11.69 -0.45
C ALA A 112 4.17 -12.89 0.33
N ALA A 113 2.84 -13.03 0.43
CA ALA A 113 2.15 -14.17 1.04
C ALA A 113 2.00 -15.37 0.08
N GLU A 114 2.57 -15.31 -1.11
CA GLU A 114 2.50 -16.34 -2.16
C GLU A 114 1.05 -16.67 -2.61
N ALA A 115 0.10 -15.78 -2.34
CA ALA A 115 -1.28 -15.92 -2.81
C ALA A 115 -1.43 -15.49 -4.28
N LEU A 116 -0.63 -14.52 -4.74
CA LEU A 116 -0.65 -13.98 -6.09
C LEU A 116 0.73 -14.15 -6.73
N PRO A 117 0.86 -14.86 -7.88
CA PRO A 117 2.13 -14.95 -8.60
C PRO A 117 2.66 -13.56 -8.99
N PHE A 118 3.96 -13.32 -8.84
CA PHE A 118 4.56 -11.99 -9.05
C PHE A 118 4.27 -11.41 -10.43
N ALA A 119 4.50 -12.19 -11.49
CA ALA A 119 4.29 -11.74 -12.86
C ALA A 119 2.81 -11.37 -13.14
N ASP A 120 1.87 -12.15 -12.57
CA ASP A 120 0.43 -11.85 -12.67
C ASP A 120 0.08 -10.61 -11.84
N GLY A 121 0.67 -10.47 -10.66
CA GLY A 121 0.53 -9.27 -9.82
C GLY A 121 0.97 -7.99 -10.54
N VAL A 122 2.13 -8.03 -11.19
CA VAL A 122 2.66 -6.90 -11.98
C VAL A 122 1.72 -6.50 -13.13
N ARG A 123 1.22 -7.49 -13.90
CA ARG A 123 0.25 -7.24 -14.98
C ARG A 123 -1.08 -6.72 -14.44
N LEU A 124 -1.57 -7.32 -13.35
CA LEU A 124 -2.84 -6.97 -12.72
C LEU A 124 -2.84 -5.54 -12.20
N VAL A 125 -1.79 -5.09 -11.52
CA VAL A 125 -1.75 -3.72 -10.99
C VAL A 125 -1.55 -2.68 -12.09
N ARG A 126 -0.89 -3.03 -13.21
CA ARG A 126 -0.88 -2.18 -14.40
C ARG A 126 -2.30 -2.01 -14.95
N LEU A 127 -3.00 -3.11 -15.14
CA LEU A 127 -4.40 -3.08 -15.57
C LEU A 127 -5.28 -2.30 -14.59
N ARG A 128 -5.10 -2.51 -13.28
CA ARG A 128 -5.80 -1.73 -12.25
C ARG A 128 -5.58 -0.23 -12.44
N GLY A 129 -4.35 0.21 -12.67
CA GLY A 129 -4.01 1.61 -12.96
C GLY A 129 -4.73 2.15 -14.18
N GLN A 130 -4.77 1.39 -15.28
CA GLN A 130 -5.49 1.73 -16.50
C GLN A 130 -7.00 1.83 -16.28
N LEU A 131 -7.59 0.86 -15.59
CA LEU A 131 -9.02 0.84 -15.28
C LEU A 131 -9.43 2.02 -14.40
N MET A 132 -8.63 2.33 -13.39
CA MET A 132 -8.86 3.49 -12.51
C MET A 132 -8.80 4.80 -13.29
N GLN A 133 -7.81 4.96 -14.17
CA GLN A 133 -7.67 6.16 -15.00
C GLN A 133 -8.82 6.31 -15.99
N ALA A 134 -9.37 5.20 -16.49
CA ALA A 134 -10.49 5.19 -17.45
C ALA A 134 -11.87 5.28 -16.77
N ALA A 135 -11.95 5.12 -15.44
CA ALA A 135 -13.23 5.05 -14.72
C ALA A 135 -14.01 6.37 -14.74
N VAL A 136 -13.29 7.49 -14.78
CA VAL A 136 -13.87 8.83 -14.82
C VAL A 136 -13.14 9.70 -15.84
N PRO A 137 -13.82 10.71 -16.45
CA PRO A 137 -13.16 11.67 -17.32
C PRO A 137 -12.05 12.40 -16.58
N ALA A 138 -10.93 12.67 -17.28
CA ALA A 138 -9.80 13.40 -16.70
C ALA A 138 -10.24 14.74 -16.11
N GLY A 139 -9.77 15.03 -14.89
CA GLY A 139 -10.04 16.31 -14.22
C GLY A 139 -11.42 16.42 -13.55
N THR A 140 -12.25 15.35 -13.57
CA THR A 140 -13.56 15.36 -12.90
C THR A 140 -13.52 14.84 -11.48
N GLY A 141 -12.47 14.08 -11.12
CA GLY A 141 -12.25 13.58 -9.77
C GLY A 141 -11.14 14.33 -9.05
N ALA A 142 -11.13 14.25 -7.72
CA ALA A 142 -10.08 14.80 -6.86
C ALA A 142 -9.96 14.01 -5.55
N MET A 143 -8.82 14.22 -4.87
CA MET A 143 -8.59 13.74 -3.51
C MET A 143 -7.96 14.86 -2.68
N MET A 144 -8.25 14.89 -1.38
CA MET A 144 -7.72 15.88 -0.43
C MET A 144 -7.47 15.26 0.94
N ALA A 145 -6.33 15.53 1.54
CA ALA A 145 -6.03 15.13 2.91
C ALA A 145 -6.60 16.14 3.89
N ILE A 146 -7.42 15.67 4.82
CA ILE A 146 -8.00 16.44 5.93
C ILE A 146 -7.24 16.09 7.20
N LEU A 147 -6.68 17.10 7.87
CA LEU A 147 -5.82 16.93 9.03
C LEU A 147 -6.40 17.67 10.24
N GLY A 148 -6.46 16.99 11.37
CA GLY A 148 -6.79 17.58 12.67
C GLY A 148 -8.26 17.49 13.07
N LEU A 149 -9.09 16.77 12.33
CA LEU A 149 -10.47 16.43 12.71
C LEU A 149 -10.57 14.94 13.08
N ALA A 150 -11.57 14.59 13.88
CA ALA A 150 -11.88 13.21 14.16
C ALA A 150 -12.44 12.52 12.90
N ASP A 151 -12.14 11.23 12.73
CA ASP A 151 -12.56 10.46 11.56
C ASP A 151 -14.07 10.48 11.36
N ALA A 152 -14.86 10.39 12.46
CA ALA A 152 -16.31 10.46 12.43
C ALA A 152 -16.85 11.81 11.91
N ASP A 153 -16.18 12.92 12.26
CA ASP A 153 -16.55 14.26 11.80
C ASP A 153 -16.29 14.42 10.32
N VAL A 154 -15.19 13.82 9.82
CA VAL A 154 -14.90 13.82 8.38
C VAL A 154 -15.93 12.99 7.60
N VAL A 155 -16.32 11.82 8.12
CA VAL A 155 -17.36 10.99 7.50
C VAL A 155 -18.70 11.72 7.45
N ALA A 156 -19.13 12.33 8.58
CA ALA A 156 -20.37 13.08 8.66
C ALA A 156 -20.36 14.30 7.70
N GLY A 157 -19.26 15.04 7.66
CA GLY A 157 -19.12 16.18 6.76
C GLY A 157 -19.13 15.80 5.28
N CYS A 158 -18.52 14.68 4.90
CA CYS A 158 -18.63 14.15 3.54
C CYS A 158 -20.09 13.84 3.17
N ALA A 159 -20.85 13.24 4.08
CA ALA A 159 -22.26 12.94 3.85
C ALA A 159 -23.11 14.22 3.74
N GLU A 160 -22.83 15.25 4.54
CA GLU A 160 -23.52 16.55 4.50
C GLU A 160 -23.28 17.30 3.17
N ILE A 161 -22.06 17.21 2.63
CA ILE A 161 -21.65 17.92 1.40
C ILE A 161 -22.08 17.19 0.12
N SER A 162 -22.19 15.87 0.18
CA SER A 162 -22.52 15.05 -0.98
C SER A 162 -23.94 15.31 -1.49
N THR A 163 -24.04 15.32 -2.81
CA THR A 163 -25.34 15.28 -3.52
C THR A 163 -25.39 14.03 -4.42
N PRO A 164 -26.56 13.61 -4.92
CA PRO A 164 -26.69 12.42 -5.77
C PRO A 164 -25.71 12.41 -6.97
N ASP A 165 -25.50 13.57 -7.60
CA ASP A 165 -24.66 13.69 -8.79
C ASP A 165 -23.24 14.19 -8.49
N ASN A 166 -22.94 14.57 -7.25
CA ASN A 166 -21.66 15.20 -6.90
C ASN A 166 -21.26 14.82 -5.47
N GLY A 167 -20.71 13.61 -5.33
CA GLY A 167 -20.39 12.99 -4.05
C GLY A 167 -18.93 13.14 -3.66
N VAL A 168 -18.69 13.12 -2.34
CA VAL A 168 -17.37 13.02 -1.71
C VAL A 168 -17.42 12.03 -0.55
N TRP A 169 -16.37 11.25 -0.37
CA TRP A 169 -16.32 10.16 0.61
C TRP A 169 -14.99 10.14 1.36
N ALA A 170 -14.99 9.66 2.59
CA ALA A 170 -13.77 9.32 3.32
C ALA A 170 -13.14 8.08 2.69
N ALA A 171 -12.00 8.26 2.03
CA ALA A 171 -11.34 7.25 1.20
C ALA A 171 -10.20 6.51 1.92
N ASN A 172 -9.40 7.20 2.74
CA ASN A 172 -8.31 6.58 3.48
C ASN A 172 -8.27 7.09 4.92
N PHE A 173 -8.41 6.18 5.87
CA PHE A 173 -8.20 6.43 7.29
C PHE A 173 -6.74 6.13 7.64
N ASN A 174 -5.86 7.10 7.42
CA ASN A 174 -4.41 6.90 7.40
C ASN A 174 -3.75 6.89 8.79
N SER A 175 -4.21 7.73 9.69
CA SER A 175 -3.83 7.76 11.11
C SER A 175 -4.86 8.61 11.87
N PRO A 176 -4.94 8.53 13.21
CA PRO A 176 -5.84 9.37 13.98
C PRO A 176 -5.72 10.84 13.57
N GLY A 177 -6.82 11.45 13.15
CA GLY A 177 -6.87 12.83 12.68
C GLY A 177 -6.23 13.09 11.30
N GLN A 178 -6.04 12.05 10.49
CA GLN A 178 -5.59 12.17 9.10
C GLN A 178 -6.42 11.27 8.19
N VAL A 179 -7.42 11.86 7.55
CA VAL A 179 -8.31 11.19 6.60
C VAL A 179 -8.12 11.81 5.22
N VAL A 180 -8.05 10.97 4.19
CA VAL A 180 -8.12 11.43 2.79
C VAL A 180 -9.56 11.30 2.32
N ILE A 181 -10.11 12.38 1.76
CA ILE A 181 -11.40 12.37 1.07
C ILE A 181 -11.20 12.26 -0.43
N SER A 182 -12.16 11.64 -1.11
CA SER A 182 -12.12 11.35 -2.54
C SER A 182 -13.52 11.51 -3.13
N GLY A 183 -13.61 12.02 -4.34
CA GLY A 183 -14.89 12.19 -5.00
C GLY A 183 -14.85 13.11 -6.21
N ALA A 184 -16.00 13.65 -6.56
CA ALA A 184 -16.11 14.66 -7.61
C ALA A 184 -15.34 15.91 -7.22
N LYS A 185 -14.62 16.49 -8.19
CA LYS A 185 -13.69 17.61 -7.95
C LYS A 185 -14.34 18.76 -7.18
N ASP A 186 -15.54 19.18 -7.60
CA ASP A 186 -16.24 20.30 -6.97
C ASP A 186 -16.72 19.95 -5.55
N ALA A 187 -17.14 18.70 -5.31
CA ALA A 187 -17.52 18.22 -3.98
C ALA A 187 -16.32 18.17 -3.04
N VAL A 188 -15.17 17.69 -3.51
CA VAL A 188 -13.93 17.67 -2.72
C VAL A 188 -13.47 19.08 -2.37
N GLN A 189 -13.63 20.05 -3.30
CA GLN A 189 -13.29 21.46 -3.05
C GLN A 189 -14.22 22.06 -1.99
N ARG A 190 -15.55 21.92 -2.13
CA ARG A 190 -16.50 22.38 -1.12
C ARG A 190 -16.26 21.73 0.25
N ALA A 191 -15.95 20.43 0.26
CA ALA A 191 -15.62 19.72 1.50
C ALA A 191 -14.36 20.31 2.16
N GLY A 192 -13.34 20.67 1.38
CA GLY A 192 -12.13 21.32 1.90
C GLY A 192 -12.43 22.66 2.57
N GLU A 193 -13.31 23.49 2.02
CA GLU A 193 -13.76 24.75 2.62
C GLU A 193 -14.56 24.49 3.90
N PHE A 194 -15.53 23.59 3.83
CA PHE A 194 -16.35 23.18 4.98
C PHE A 194 -15.49 22.67 6.16
N PHE A 195 -14.53 21.78 5.90
CA PHE A 195 -13.67 21.24 6.96
C PHE A 195 -12.74 22.30 7.57
N LYS A 196 -12.29 23.30 6.80
CA LYS A 196 -11.57 24.45 7.35
C LYS A 196 -12.43 25.22 8.35
N GLU A 197 -13.68 25.49 8.01
CA GLU A 197 -14.64 26.17 8.90
C GLU A 197 -14.94 25.33 10.16
N LYS A 198 -14.95 24.01 10.04
CA LYS A 198 -15.11 23.06 11.18
C LYS A 198 -13.84 22.88 12.01
N GLY A 199 -12.75 23.58 11.70
CA GLY A 199 -11.53 23.58 12.50
C GLY A 199 -10.47 22.56 12.06
N ALA A 200 -10.54 22.05 10.82
CA ALA A 200 -9.44 21.26 10.28
C ALA A 200 -8.14 22.07 10.28
N ARG A 201 -7.09 21.50 10.85
CA ARG A 201 -5.77 22.15 10.92
C ARG A 201 -5.19 22.39 9.52
N ARG A 202 -5.41 21.49 8.58
CA ARG A 202 -4.99 21.60 7.18
C ARG A 202 -5.92 20.78 6.28
N CYS A 203 -6.20 21.31 5.10
CA CYS A 203 -6.84 20.62 3.97
C CYS A 203 -5.87 20.71 2.79
N VAL A 204 -5.27 19.57 2.39
CA VAL A 204 -4.18 19.52 1.40
C VAL A 204 -4.66 18.77 0.17
N PRO A 205 -4.88 19.44 -0.98
CA PRO A 205 -5.14 18.74 -2.23
C PRO A 205 -4.00 17.79 -2.59
N LEU A 206 -4.36 16.60 -3.07
CA LEU A 206 -3.37 15.63 -3.55
C LEU A 206 -3.16 15.79 -5.06
N ALA A 207 -1.92 15.60 -5.51
CA ALA A 207 -1.54 15.66 -6.93
C ALA A 207 -1.94 14.36 -7.66
N VAL A 208 -3.22 13.99 -7.59
CA VAL A 208 -3.81 12.83 -8.26
C VAL A 208 -5.07 13.25 -9.00
N SER A 209 -5.31 12.64 -10.17
CA SER A 209 -6.48 12.92 -11.01
C SER A 209 -7.59 11.88 -10.89
N VAL A 210 -7.31 10.78 -10.18
CA VAL A 210 -8.24 9.64 -10.04
C VAL A 210 -8.82 9.67 -8.63
N PRO A 211 -10.18 9.74 -8.48
CA PRO A 211 -10.83 9.69 -7.18
C PRO A 211 -10.91 8.25 -6.65
N SER A 212 -9.79 7.76 -6.12
CA SER A 212 -9.67 6.38 -5.64
C SER A 212 -10.51 6.12 -4.39
N HIS A 213 -10.87 4.85 -4.17
CA HIS A 213 -11.52 4.38 -2.94
C HIS A 213 -12.89 5.02 -2.65
N CYS A 214 -13.66 5.27 -3.70
CA CYS A 214 -15.03 5.78 -3.61
C CYS A 214 -15.91 5.20 -4.73
N PRO A 215 -17.25 5.34 -4.66
CA PRO A 215 -18.18 4.77 -5.64
C PRO A 215 -17.93 5.18 -7.10
N MET A 216 -17.22 6.28 -7.35
CA MET A 216 -16.84 6.68 -8.71
C MET A 216 -15.92 5.67 -9.42
N MET A 217 -15.32 4.74 -8.68
CA MET A 217 -14.47 3.66 -9.23
C MET A 217 -15.28 2.39 -9.59
N GLN A 218 -16.60 2.39 -9.55
CA GLN A 218 -17.40 1.18 -9.74
C GLN A 218 -17.11 0.48 -11.08
N SER A 219 -17.01 1.24 -12.17
CA SER A 219 -16.71 0.67 -13.49
C SER A 219 -15.32 0.01 -13.55
N ALA A 220 -14.35 0.53 -12.81
CA ALA A 220 -13.03 -0.09 -12.68
C ALA A 220 -13.10 -1.38 -11.82
N ALA A 221 -13.88 -1.37 -10.74
CA ALA A 221 -14.09 -2.53 -9.88
C ALA A 221 -14.73 -3.70 -10.62
N ASP A 222 -15.76 -3.43 -11.45
CA ASP A 222 -16.44 -4.45 -12.25
C ASP A 222 -15.47 -5.13 -13.24
N LYS A 223 -14.68 -4.34 -13.97
CA LYS A 223 -13.68 -4.87 -14.90
C LYS A 223 -12.50 -5.56 -14.20
N LEU A 224 -12.10 -5.07 -13.02
CA LEU A 224 -11.09 -5.73 -12.21
C LEU A 224 -11.57 -7.11 -11.75
N LYS A 225 -12.84 -7.25 -11.39
CA LYS A 225 -13.44 -8.54 -11.04
C LYS A 225 -13.37 -9.55 -12.19
N GLU A 226 -13.63 -9.11 -13.41
CA GLU A 226 -13.48 -9.95 -14.61
C GLU A 226 -12.03 -10.41 -14.78
N ALA A 227 -11.05 -9.49 -14.64
CA ALA A 227 -9.63 -9.82 -14.76
C ALA A 227 -9.15 -10.77 -13.65
N LEU A 228 -9.64 -10.61 -12.42
CA LEU A 228 -9.31 -11.49 -11.30
C LEU A 228 -9.84 -12.93 -11.49
N ALA A 229 -10.91 -13.12 -12.26
CA ALA A 229 -11.43 -14.44 -12.57
C ALA A 229 -10.47 -15.28 -13.43
N GLU A 230 -9.62 -14.61 -14.23
CA GLU A 230 -8.63 -15.25 -15.12
C GLU A 230 -7.29 -15.55 -14.41
N ILE A 231 -7.11 -15.08 -13.17
CA ILE A 231 -5.86 -15.23 -12.41
C ILE A 231 -6.00 -16.33 -11.36
N THR A 232 -4.98 -17.17 -11.26
CA THR A 232 -4.92 -18.16 -10.19
C THR A 232 -4.46 -17.48 -8.90
N ILE A 233 -5.40 -17.32 -7.97
CA ILE A 233 -5.11 -16.90 -6.59
C ILE A 233 -5.09 -18.15 -5.73
N SER A 234 -4.01 -18.33 -4.96
CA SER A 234 -3.81 -19.42 -4.03
C SER A 234 -4.15 -18.99 -2.60
N GLU A 235 -4.26 -19.95 -1.70
CA GLU A 235 -4.34 -19.66 -0.27
C GLU A 235 -3.07 -18.96 0.21
N ALA A 236 -3.22 -17.87 0.97
CA ALA A 236 -2.10 -17.09 1.46
C ALA A 236 -1.31 -17.83 2.55
N LYS A 237 0.01 -17.86 2.44
CA LYS A 237 0.90 -18.47 3.45
C LYS A 237 1.13 -17.59 4.67
N LEU A 238 0.78 -16.32 4.61
CA LEU A 238 0.82 -15.35 5.69
C LEU A 238 -0.58 -14.78 5.90
N GLN A 239 -0.86 -14.26 7.09
CA GLN A 239 -2.08 -13.49 7.32
C GLN A 239 -2.01 -12.18 6.54
N VAL A 240 -2.85 -12.01 5.52
CA VAL A 240 -2.94 -10.78 4.74
C VAL A 240 -4.11 -9.93 5.25
N TYR A 241 -3.82 -8.75 5.80
CA TYR A 241 -4.86 -7.83 6.27
C TYR A 241 -5.43 -7.05 5.08
N ALA A 242 -6.73 -7.23 4.83
CA ALA A 242 -7.42 -6.55 3.74
C ALA A 242 -7.77 -5.11 4.11
N ASN A 243 -7.61 -4.17 3.18
CA ASN A 243 -7.85 -2.73 3.42
C ASN A 243 -9.29 -2.43 3.83
N VAL A 244 -10.27 -3.08 3.21
CA VAL A 244 -11.70 -2.82 3.43
C VAL A 244 -12.26 -3.45 4.70
N LEU A 245 -11.60 -4.50 5.22
CA LEU A 245 -12.02 -5.23 6.43
C LEU A 245 -11.16 -4.88 7.64
N ALA A 246 -9.90 -4.47 7.44
CA ALA A 246 -8.88 -4.31 8.47
C ALA A 246 -8.58 -5.60 9.26
N THR A 247 -8.94 -6.76 8.71
CA THR A 247 -8.76 -8.10 9.29
C THR A 247 -8.09 -9.03 8.30
N PRO A 248 -7.47 -10.14 8.76
CA PRO A 248 -6.84 -11.11 7.88
C PRO A 248 -7.86 -11.80 6.97
N VAL A 249 -7.44 -12.03 5.71
CA VAL A 249 -8.11 -12.89 4.74
C VAL A 249 -7.13 -13.93 4.22
N THR A 250 -7.59 -15.14 3.96
CA THR A 250 -6.75 -16.23 3.47
C THR A 250 -7.39 -16.97 2.30
N SER A 251 -8.71 -17.06 2.25
CA SER A 251 -9.40 -17.75 1.17
C SER A 251 -9.34 -16.96 -0.13
N LYS A 252 -9.28 -17.66 -1.26
CA LYS A 252 -9.30 -17.06 -2.60
C LYS A 252 -10.50 -16.12 -2.78
N ASP A 253 -11.69 -16.58 -2.41
CA ASP A 253 -12.94 -15.83 -2.65
C ASP A 253 -12.98 -14.54 -1.83
N ASP A 254 -12.53 -14.59 -0.57
CA ASP A 254 -12.43 -13.39 0.28
C ASP A 254 -11.39 -12.40 -0.26
N VAL A 255 -10.24 -12.90 -0.75
CA VAL A 255 -9.21 -12.04 -1.37
C VAL A 255 -9.77 -11.33 -2.59
N VAL A 256 -10.43 -12.05 -3.51
CA VAL A 256 -11.03 -11.46 -4.71
C VAL A 256 -12.10 -10.44 -4.35
N ASP A 257 -13.02 -10.77 -3.42
CA ASP A 257 -14.05 -9.84 -2.95
C ASP A 257 -13.43 -8.57 -2.36
N CYS A 258 -12.43 -8.72 -1.49
CA CYS A 258 -11.75 -7.59 -0.87
C CYS A 258 -11.04 -6.69 -1.88
N LEU A 259 -10.36 -7.25 -2.89
CA LEU A 259 -9.67 -6.47 -3.92
C LEU A 259 -10.66 -5.67 -4.79
N VAL A 260 -11.81 -6.25 -5.13
CA VAL A 260 -12.87 -5.56 -5.89
C VAL A 260 -13.47 -4.44 -5.05
N ARG A 261 -13.84 -4.73 -3.79
CA ARG A 261 -14.40 -3.73 -2.86
C ARG A 261 -13.41 -2.63 -2.50
N GLN A 262 -12.10 -2.91 -2.53
CA GLN A 262 -11.06 -1.93 -2.24
C GLN A 262 -11.10 -0.73 -3.19
N LEU A 263 -11.45 -0.91 -4.47
CA LEU A 263 -11.52 0.20 -5.43
C LEU A 263 -12.62 1.21 -5.11
N VAL A 264 -13.72 0.75 -4.56
CA VAL A 264 -14.92 1.55 -4.26
C VAL A 264 -15.09 1.85 -2.76
N GLY A 265 -14.26 1.25 -1.92
CA GLY A 265 -14.34 1.33 -0.46
C GLY A 265 -13.08 1.87 0.20
N SER A 266 -13.23 2.28 1.44
CA SER A 266 -12.16 2.94 2.20
C SER A 266 -11.02 2.02 2.56
N VAL A 267 -9.79 2.56 2.53
CA VAL A 267 -8.60 1.95 3.13
C VAL A 267 -8.61 2.25 4.63
N ARG A 268 -8.81 1.22 5.45
CA ARG A 268 -8.92 1.31 6.91
C ARG A 268 -7.55 1.08 7.57
N TRP A 269 -6.55 1.91 7.20
CA TRP A 269 -5.16 1.69 7.60
C TRP A 269 -4.95 1.80 9.11
N THR A 270 -5.52 2.82 9.75
CA THR A 270 -5.46 2.99 11.20
C THR A 270 -5.93 1.74 11.93
N GLU A 271 -7.07 1.22 11.55
CA GLU A 271 -7.68 0.04 12.16
C GLU A 271 -6.88 -1.24 11.85
N THR A 272 -6.34 -1.35 10.63
CA THR A 272 -5.45 -2.45 10.25
C THR A 272 -4.26 -2.55 11.20
N VAL A 273 -3.57 -1.43 11.46
CA VAL A 273 -2.42 -1.41 12.37
C VAL A 273 -2.83 -1.70 13.82
N GLN A 274 -3.97 -1.16 14.27
CA GLN A 274 -4.52 -1.43 15.61
C GLN A 274 -4.86 -2.92 15.78
N ASN A 275 -5.49 -3.54 14.79
CA ASN A 275 -5.84 -4.96 14.82
C ASN A 275 -4.61 -5.86 14.76
N MET A 276 -3.58 -5.51 13.99
CA MET A 276 -2.29 -6.20 14.02
C MET A 276 -1.66 -6.14 15.43
N LYS A 277 -1.66 -4.95 16.04
CA LYS A 277 -1.16 -4.78 17.42
C LYS A 277 -1.94 -5.62 18.42
N ALA A 278 -3.27 -5.63 18.33
CA ALA A 278 -4.14 -6.43 19.18
C ALA A 278 -3.92 -7.95 18.99
N ALA A 279 -3.51 -8.37 17.78
CA ALA A 279 -3.13 -9.74 17.46
C ALA A 279 -1.71 -10.12 17.94
N GLY A 280 -1.01 -9.25 18.64
CA GLY A 280 0.31 -9.51 19.22
C GLY A 280 1.50 -9.13 18.34
N ILE A 281 1.29 -8.44 17.23
CA ILE A 281 2.41 -7.90 16.43
C ILE A 281 3.09 -6.78 17.22
N GLU A 282 4.40 -6.89 17.37
CA GLU A 282 5.23 -5.93 18.13
C GLU A 282 6.06 -5.01 17.24
N ALA A 283 6.32 -5.44 16.00
CA ALA A 283 7.11 -4.66 15.03
C ALA A 283 6.45 -4.63 13.66
N LEU A 284 6.60 -3.50 12.95
CA LEU A 284 6.20 -3.34 11.56
C LEU A 284 7.42 -2.93 10.71
N LEU A 285 7.69 -3.70 9.67
CA LEU A 285 8.70 -3.38 8.67
C LEU A 285 8.02 -2.86 7.41
N GLU A 286 8.20 -1.59 7.07
CA GLU A 286 7.79 -1.05 5.77
C GLU A 286 8.81 -1.49 4.73
N VAL A 287 8.39 -2.30 3.76
CA VAL A 287 9.27 -2.89 2.74
C VAL A 287 8.89 -2.35 1.37
N GLY A 288 9.80 -1.59 0.77
CA GLY A 288 9.57 -0.90 -0.50
C GLY A 288 9.97 0.56 -0.46
N PRO A 289 9.64 1.35 -1.50
CA PRO A 289 10.10 2.73 -1.62
C PRO A 289 9.47 3.65 -0.56
N GLY A 290 10.25 4.58 -0.07
CA GLY A 290 9.80 5.63 0.86
C GLY A 290 9.68 5.21 2.31
N LYS A 291 8.98 6.03 3.11
CA LYS A 291 8.80 5.88 4.57
C LYS A 291 7.41 6.37 5.01
N VAL A 292 6.43 6.32 4.11
CA VAL A 292 5.11 6.90 4.35
C VAL A 292 4.39 6.13 5.45
N LEU A 293 4.35 4.79 5.34
CA LEU A 293 3.66 3.95 6.33
C LEU A 293 4.36 3.99 7.69
N THR A 294 5.69 4.00 7.72
CA THR A 294 6.45 4.17 8.97
C THR A 294 6.04 5.45 9.70
N GLY A 295 5.86 6.56 8.96
CA GLY A 295 5.37 7.81 9.51
C GLY A 295 3.94 7.75 10.04
N LEU A 296 3.05 7.05 9.34
CA LEU A 296 1.65 6.83 9.77
C LEU A 296 1.58 5.90 10.99
N ASN A 297 2.28 4.77 10.93
CA ASN A 297 2.28 3.76 11.99
C ASN A 297 2.75 4.33 13.34
N ARG A 298 3.77 5.22 13.32
CA ARG A 298 4.23 5.92 14.52
C ARG A 298 3.16 6.80 15.17
N LYS A 299 2.24 7.35 14.37
CA LYS A 299 1.12 8.14 14.87
C LYS A 299 -0.02 7.26 15.39
N ILE A 300 -0.19 6.08 14.83
CA ILE A 300 -1.24 5.13 15.21
C ILE A 300 -0.90 4.48 16.55
N ASP A 301 0.32 3.94 16.68
CA ASP A 301 0.77 3.31 17.94
C ASP A 301 2.28 3.52 18.14
N LYS A 302 2.62 4.27 19.21
CA LYS A 302 4.01 4.59 19.56
C LYS A 302 4.78 3.43 20.20
N SER A 303 4.09 2.36 20.61
CA SER A 303 4.71 1.19 21.22
C SER A 303 5.27 0.21 20.19
N LEU A 304 4.82 0.29 18.95
CA LEU A 304 5.33 -0.56 17.86
C LEU A 304 6.78 -0.20 17.52
N LYS A 305 7.59 -1.21 17.36
CA LYS A 305 8.92 -1.07 16.76
C LYS A 305 8.78 -0.92 15.25
N LEU A 306 9.48 0.07 14.69
CA LEU A 306 9.31 0.41 13.27
C LEU A 306 10.68 0.46 12.58
N ALA A 307 10.77 -0.18 11.42
CA ALA A 307 11.87 0.00 10.47
C ALA A 307 11.31 0.06 9.04
N ASN A 308 12.14 0.53 8.12
CA ASN A 308 11.86 0.41 6.70
C ASN A 308 13.03 -0.26 5.97
N VAL A 309 12.74 -0.87 4.84
CA VAL A 309 13.70 -1.53 3.94
C VAL A 309 13.48 -0.98 2.54
N ALA A 310 14.22 0.08 2.19
CA ALA A 310 14.18 0.74 0.90
C ALA A 310 15.58 0.81 0.24
N SER A 311 16.63 0.36 0.94
CA SER A 311 18.01 0.34 0.50
C SER A 311 18.78 -0.84 1.09
N ALA A 312 19.98 -1.11 0.58
CA ALA A 312 20.85 -2.14 1.13
C ALA A 312 21.26 -1.84 2.59
N ASP A 313 21.48 -0.56 2.92
CA ASP A 313 21.86 -0.14 4.27
C ASP A 313 20.73 -0.36 5.28
N ASP A 314 19.48 -0.27 4.86
CA ASP A 314 18.34 -0.49 5.74
C ASP A 314 18.28 -1.94 6.26
N LEU A 315 18.76 -2.92 5.47
CA LEU A 315 18.80 -4.33 5.89
C LEU A 315 19.59 -4.53 7.17
N ALA A 316 20.68 -3.78 7.37
CA ALA A 316 21.51 -3.86 8.57
C ALA A 316 20.73 -3.46 9.85
N ASN A 317 19.70 -2.65 9.72
CA ASN A 317 18.91 -2.15 10.85
C ASN A 317 17.75 -3.08 11.25
N VAL A 318 17.36 -4.00 10.39
CA VAL A 318 16.21 -4.91 10.63
C VAL A 318 16.42 -5.73 11.89
N GLN A 319 17.62 -6.29 12.06
CA GLN A 319 17.96 -7.13 13.20
C GLN A 319 17.77 -6.41 14.54
N SER A 320 18.19 -5.14 14.63
CA SER A 320 18.06 -4.35 15.87
C SER A 320 16.61 -4.04 16.26
N VAL A 321 15.68 -4.12 15.32
CA VAL A 321 14.27 -3.87 15.56
C VAL A 321 13.52 -5.14 15.94
N LEU A 322 13.93 -6.29 15.39
CA LEU A 322 13.26 -7.58 15.58
C LEU A 322 13.80 -8.40 16.77
N GLN A 323 14.98 -8.10 17.25
CA GLN A 323 15.57 -8.66 18.47
C GLN A 323 15.33 -7.73 19.67
#